data_2087081475d7eece4a3b6b2403c005d4
#
_entry.id   2087081475d7eece4a3b6b2403c005d4
#
_cell.length_a   1.000
_cell.length_b   1.000
_cell.length_c   1.000
_cell.angle_alpha   90.00
_cell.angle_beta   90.00
_cell.angle_gamma   90.00
#
_symmetry.space_group_name_H-M   'P 1'
#
loop_
_entity.id
_entity.type
_entity.pdbx_description
1 polymer ?
#
loop_
_entity_poly.entity_id
_entity_poly.type
_entity_poly.pdbx_seq_one_letter_code
_entity_poly.pdbx_strand_id
1 'polypeptide(L)'
;KAEEILAEYRKTLPEAGLWTLPNGRNVIAIGPFDEMAGDAWLTAFKNAKAVPRDAFLTPAADIGTSAIAGTTPAPGIMHPQESYPLPMPPLEDIQRALRWAGHYDGAIDGKDGPMTQSAIASEIVRLRAAPDAATAMAELIARREAWRQSMGLTVLQDPHTGLSLPVPMEKLQFDRAERALSIYGPKNGSGAALILFSQPGGQQEMLDIAGLVTAL
;
A
#
# COMPACT_ATOMS: atom_id res chain seq x y z
N LYS A 1 3.55 -24.91 -20.32
CA LYS A 1 2.29 -24.13 -20.40
C LYS A 1 1.62 -23.95 -19.03
N ALA A 2 1.43 -25.02 -18.21
CA ALA A 2 0.85 -24.85 -16.86
C ALA A 2 1.79 -24.08 -15.93
N GLU A 3 3.08 -24.34 -15.95
CA GLU A 3 4.09 -23.63 -15.16
C GLU A 3 4.27 -22.16 -15.56
N GLU A 4 4.13 -21.83 -16.85
CA GLU A 4 4.16 -20.44 -17.32
C GLU A 4 2.96 -19.65 -16.77
N ILE A 5 1.77 -20.26 -16.77
CA ILE A 5 0.58 -19.67 -16.19
C ILE A 5 0.75 -19.51 -14.68
N LEU A 6 1.28 -20.51 -13.98
CA LEU A 6 1.60 -20.42 -12.56
C LEU A 6 2.57 -19.27 -12.26
N ALA A 7 3.63 -19.12 -13.08
CA ALA A 7 4.60 -18.04 -12.91
C ALA A 7 3.94 -16.65 -13.04
N GLU A 8 2.95 -16.50 -13.91
CA GLU A 8 2.20 -15.25 -14.05
C GLU A 8 1.34 -14.98 -12.81
N TYR A 9 0.59 -15.98 -12.33
CA TYR A 9 -0.18 -15.85 -11.10
C TYR A 9 0.69 -15.49 -9.89
N ARG A 10 1.88 -16.04 -9.78
CA ARG A 10 2.80 -15.81 -8.66
C ARG A 10 3.33 -14.39 -8.56
N LYS A 11 3.24 -13.59 -9.61
CA LYS A 11 3.57 -12.15 -9.52
C LYS A 11 2.67 -11.41 -8.52
N THR A 12 1.43 -11.84 -8.39
CA THR A 12 0.44 -11.24 -7.47
C THR A 12 0.08 -12.17 -6.32
N LEU A 13 0.12 -13.47 -6.55
CA LEU A 13 -0.31 -14.53 -5.64
C LEU A 13 0.84 -15.52 -5.41
N PRO A 14 1.88 -15.16 -4.62
CA PRO A 14 3.02 -16.03 -4.37
C PRO A 14 2.63 -17.36 -3.69
N GLU A 15 1.46 -17.40 -3.04
CA GLU A 15 0.87 -18.59 -2.43
C GLU A 15 0.37 -19.62 -3.46
N ALA A 16 0.22 -19.23 -4.74
CA ALA A 16 -0.30 -20.10 -5.76
C ALA A 16 0.61 -21.31 -6.02
N GLY A 17 0.04 -22.48 -6.04
CA GLY A 17 0.67 -23.74 -6.36
C GLY A 17 0.02 -24.41 -7.56
N LEU A 18 0.71 -25.39 -8.15
CA LEU A 18 0.18 -26.28 -9.19
C LEU A 18 -0.18 -27.62 -8.55
N TRP A 19 -1.39 -28.06 -8.80
CA TRP A 19 -1.95 -29.30 -8.26
C TRP A 19 -2.43 -30.21 -9.39
N THR A 20 -2.30 -31.51 -9.20
CA THR A 20 -2.81 -32.50 -10.13
C THR A 20 -4.04 -33.17 -9.55
N LEU A 21 -5.18 -32.92 -10.16
CA LEU A 21 -6.46 -33.53 -9.78
C LEU A 21 -6.43 -35.06 -10.00
N PRO A 22 -7.34 -35.82 -9.33
CA PRO A 22 -7.44 -37.28 -9.52
C PRO A 22 -7.68 -37.72 -10.97
N ASN A 23 -8.25 -36.85 -11.80
CA ASN A 23 -8.46 -37.08 -13.24
C ASN A 23 -7.27 -36.71 -14.14
N GLY A 24 -6.11 -36.41 -13.54
CA GLY A 24 -4.86 -36.05 -14.25
C GLY A 24 -4.80 -34.62 -14.77
N ARG A 25 -5.80 -33.77 -14.53
CA ARG A 25 -5.76 -32.36 -14.94
C ARG A 25 -4.99 -31.52 -13.92
N ASN A 26 -4.26 -30.51 -14.44
CA ASN A 26 -3.58 -29.54 -13.60
C ASN A 26 -4.48 -28.34 -13.30
N VAL A 27 -4.47 -27.90 -12.06
CA VAL A 27 -5.14 -26.69 -11.58
C VAL A 27 -4.16 -25.83 -10.80
N ILE A 28 -4.37 -24.51 -10.83
CA ILE A 28 -3.68 -23.57 -9.95
C ILE A 28 -4.58 -23.31 -8.75
N ALA A 29 -4.05 -23.49 -7.55
CA ALA A 29 -4.79 -23.29 -6.32
C ALA A 29 -3.93 -22.62 -5.24
N ILE A 30 -4.60 -22.00 -4.31
CA ILE A 30 -4.04 -21.38 -3.09
C ILE A 30 -4.66 -22.10 -1.91
N GLY A 31 -3.87 -22.46 -0.92
CA GLY A 31 -4.38 -23.12 0.27
C GLY A 31 -3.32 -24.01 0.93
N PRO A 32 -3.74 -24.79 1.96
CA PRO A 32 -5.10 -24.87 2.49
C PRO A 32 -5.53 -23.62 3.28
N PHE A 33 -6.83 -23.38 3.33
CA PHE A 33 -7.46 -22.37 4.18
C PHE A 33 -8.39 -23.04 5.18
N ASP A 34 -8.61 -22.38 6.33
CA ASP A 34 -9.81 -22.63 7.12
C ASP A 34 -11.04 -22.20 6.32
N GLU A 35 -12.18 -22.82 6.56
CA GLU A 35 -13.41 -22.58 5.78
C GLU A 35 -13.79 -21.08 5.77
N MET A 36 -13.83 -20.44 6.94
CA MET A 36 -14.13 -19.01 7.05
C MET A 36 -13.08 -18.13 6.35
N ALA A 37 -11.80 -18.47 6.47
CA ALA A 37 -10.71 -17.78 5.80
C ALA A 37 -10.81 -17.92 4.29
N GLY A 38 -11.13 -19.11 3.81
CA GLY A 38 -11.26 -19.40 2.38
C GLY A 38 -12.29 -18.51 1.71
N ASP A 39 -13.50 -18.40 2.25
CA ASP A 39 -14.58 -17.57 1.71
C ASP A 39 -14.22 -16.08 1.69
N ALA A 40 -13.65 -15.58 2.78
CA ALA A 40 -13.26 -14.19 2.91
C ALA A 40 -12.15 -13.82 1.90
N TRP A 41 -11.11 -14.64 1.80
CA TRP A 41 -10.01 -14.41 0.86
C TRP A 41 -10.42 -14.63 -0.59
N LEU A 42 -11.27 -15.60 -0.91
CA LEU A 42 -11.81 -15.78 -2.25
C LEU A 42 -12.55 -14.52 -2.70
N THR A 43 -13.37 -13.95 -1.81
CA THR A 43 -14.08 -12.68 -2.08
C THR A 43 -13.10 -11.52 -2.31
N ALA A 44 -12.10 -11.38 -1.46
CA ALA A 44 -11.09 -10.34 -1.59
C ALA A 44 -10.30 -10.45 -2.90
N PHE A 45 -9.85 -11.66 -3.26
CA PHE A 45 -9.13 -11.90 -4.52
C PHE A 45 -9.98 -11.63 -5.76
N LYS A 46 -11.28 -11.98 -5.72
CA LYS A 46 -12.21 -11.66 -6.82
C LYS A 46 -12.44 -10.16 -6.95
N ASN A 47 -12.63 -9.45 -5.86
CA ASN A 47 -12.81 -8.00 -5.86
C ASN A 47 -11.59 -7.27 -6.42
N ALA A 48 -10.40 -7.74 -6.11
CA ALA A 48 -9.13 -7.24 -6.64
C ALA A 48 -8.84 -7.73 -8.07
N LYS A 49 -9.67 -8.59 -8.65
CA LYS A 49 -9.44 -9.25 -9.95
C LYS A 49 -8.12 -10.03 -9.99
N ALA A 50 -7.62 -10.47 -8.84
CA ALA A 50 -6.41 -11.27 -8.73
C ALA A 50 -6.63 -12.73 -9.14
N VAL A 51 -7.88 -13.20 -9.08
CA VAL A 51 -8.31 -14.51 -9.55
C VAL A 51 -9.48 -14.37 -10.54
N PRO A 52 -9.74 -15.37 -11.38
CA PRO A 52 -10.90 -15.40 -12.27
C PRO A 52 -12.21 -15.34 -11.49
N ARG A 53 -13.26 -14.80 -12.12
CA ARG A 53 -14.59 -14.68 -11.48
C ARG A 53 -15.21 -16.04 -11.13
N ASP A 54 -14.89 -17.08 -11.89
CA ASP A 54 -15.31 -18.46 -11.71
C ASP A 54 -14.42 -19.26 -10.75
N ALA A 55 -13.41 -18.65 -10.14
CA ALA A 55 -12.66 -19.30 -9.06
C ALA A 55 -13.59 -19.68 -7.91
N PHE A 56 -13.35 -20.83 -7.29
CA PHE A 56 -14.19 -21.41 -6.25
C PHE A 56 -13.36 -22.13 -5.21
N LEU A 57 -13.98 -22.38 -4.06
CA LEU A 57 -13.41 -23.23 -3.02
C LEU A 57 -13.71 -24.70 -3.31
N THR A 58 -12.77 -25.56 -2.97
CA THR A 58 -12.94 -27.00 -3.01
C THR A 58 -12.32 -27.62 -1.77
N PRO A 59 -12.89 -28.73 -1.23
CA PRO A 59 -12.26 -29.45 -0.14
C PRO A 59 -10.84 -29.89 -0.49
N ALA A 60 -9.92 -29.79 0.47
CA ALA A 60 -8.53 -30.18 0.26
C ALA A 60 -8.37 -31.65 -0.21
N ALA A 61 -9.30 -32.52 0.18
CA ALA A 61 -9.31 -33.93 -0.26
C ALA A 61 -9.55 -34.09 -1.76
N ASP A 62 -10.24 -33.15 -2.40
CA ASP A 62 -10.67 -33.24 -3.81
C ASP A 62 -9.65 -32.61 -4.76
N ILE A 63 -8.68 -31.83 -4.25
CA ILE A 63 -7.72 -31.11 -5.09
C ILE A 63 -6.56 -32.01 -5.59
N GLY A 64 -6.44 -33.23 -5.06
CA GLY A 64 -5.41 -34.16 -5.47
C GLY A 64 -4.04 -33.90 -4.83
N THR A 65 -2.96 -34.00 -5.63
CA THR A 65 -1.58 -33.89 -5.13
C THR A 65 -0.92 -32.60 -5.59
N SER A 66 -0.12 -31.98 -4.69
CA SER A 66 0.68 -30.80 -5.05
C SER A 66 1.84 -31.24 -5.95
N ALA A 67 1.86 -30.72 -7.17
CA ALA A 67 2.97 -30.88 -8.10
C ALA A 67 4.06 -29.80 -7.87
N ILE A 68 3.64 -28.54 -7.61
CA ILE A 68 4.52 -27.42 -7.30
C ILE A 68 3.86 -26.59 -6.18
N ALA A 69 4.44 -26.60 -4.99
CA ALA A 69 3.92 -25.85 -3.86
C ALA A 69 4.02 -24.33 -4.08
N GLY A 70 3.16 -23.53 -3.44
CA GLY A 70 3.31 -22.09 -3.35
C GLY A 70 4.63 -21.68 -2.69
N THR A 71 5.12 -20.48 -2.99
CA THR A 71 6.38 -19.97 -2.40
C THR A 71 6.17 -19.39 -1.01
N THR A 72 4.93 -19.05 -0.66
CA THR A 72 4.51 -18.60 0.67
C THR A 72 3.28 -19.39 1.12
N PRO A 73 3.04 -19.53 2.43
CA PRO A 73 1.80 -20.12 2.93
C PRO A 73 0.59 -19.27 2.52
N ALA A 74 -0.57 -19.91 2.43
CA ALA A 74 -1.83 -19.20 2.23
C ALA A 74 -2.06 -18.20 3.38
N PRO A 75 -2.64 -17.00 3.09
CA PRO A 75 -2.91 -16.03 4.12
C PRO A 75 -3.96 -16.57 5.09
N GLY A 76 -3.62 -16.62 6.37
CA GLY A 76 -4.58 -16.96 7.44
C GLY A 76 -5.55 -15.79 7.69
N ILE A 77 -6.59 -16.06 8.45
CA ILE A 77 -7.23 -15.00 9.23
C ILE A 77 -6.37 -14.86 10.48
N MET A 78 -5.77 -13.70 10.69
CA MET A 78 -5.23 -13.36 12.00
C MET A 78 -6.44 -13.36 12.96
N HIS A 79 -6.58 -14.44 13.71
CA HIS A 79 -7.59 -14.73 14.73
C HIS A 79 -8.91 -13.97 14.59
N PRO A 80 -10.06 -14.67 14.58
CA PRO A 80 -11.27 -14.05 15.01
C PRO A 80 -11.14 -13.82 16.53
N GLN A 81 -10.38 -12.80 16.93
CA GLN A 81 -10.78 -12.13 18.13
C GLN A 81 -12.21 -11.70 17.83
N GLU A 82 -13.10 -11.85 18.80
CA GLU A 82 -14.48 -11.35 18.80
C GLU A 82 -14.46 -9.83 18.54
N SER A 83 -13.95 -9.42 17.42
CA SER A 83 -13.91 -8.05 16.97
C SER A 83 -15.18 -7.87 16.16
N TYR A 84 -16.14 -7.20 16.79
CA TYR A 84 -17.08 -6.39 16.04
C TYR A 84 -16.35 -5.84 14.82
N PRO A 85 -16.94 -5.87 13.61
CA PRO A 85 -16.26 -5.33 12.45
C PRO A 85 -15.75 -3.94 12.79
N LEU A 86 -14.45 -3.71 12.64
CA LEU A 86 -13.87 -2.40 12.90
C LEU A 86 -14.60 -1.36 12.05
N PRO A 87 -14.90 -0.18 12.59
CA PRO A 87 -15.45 0.88 11.77
C PRO A 87 -14.44 1.24 10.68
N MET A 88 -14.94 1.48 9.47
CA MET A 88 -14.09 1.94 8.37
C MET A 88 -13.39 3.24 8.76
N PRO A 89 -12.06 3.34 8.64
CA PRO A 89 -11.35 4.58 8.91
C PRO A 89 -11.81 5.73 8.00
N PRO A 90 -11.56 7.00 8.35
CA PRO A 90 -11.89 8.13 7.50
C PRO A 90 -11.31 7.98 6.09
N LEU A 91 -12.13 8.20 5.05
CA LEU A 91 -11.73 7.96 3.67
C LEU A 91 -10.53 8.79 3.22
N GLU A 92 -10.38 10.00 3.72
CA GLU A 92 -9.19 10.80 3.42
C GLU A 92 -7.90 10.18 3.98
N ASP A 93 -7.96 9.55 5.14
CA ASP A 93 -6.79 8.88 5.73
C ASP A 93 -6.46 7.61 4.96
N ILE A 94 -7.48 6.88 4.52
CA ILE A 94 -7.35 5.74 3.61
C ILE A 94 -6.69 6.19 2.30
N GLN A 95 -7.20 7.23 1.65
CA GLN A 95 -6.65 7.74 0.39
C GLN A 95 -5.19 8.19 0.55
N ARG A 96 -4.84 8.87 1.67
CA ARG A 96 -3.46 9.24 2.00
C ARG A 96 -2.56 8.02 2.18
N ALA A 97 -3.05 6.99 2.87
CA ALA A 97 -2.30 5.76 3.11
C ALA A 97 -2.11 4.95 1.83
N LEU A 98 -3.15 4.83 1.00
CA LEU A 98 -3.10 4.18 -0.31
C LEU A 98 -2.15 4.90 -1.29
N ARG A 99 -2.12 6.24 -1.26
CA ARG A 99 -1.17 7.03 -2.04
C ARG A 99 0.26 6.76 -1.57
N TRP A 100 0.50 6.73 -0.28
CA TRP A 100 1.80 6.38 0.30
C TRP A 100 2.24 4.97 -0.11
N ALA A 101 1.30 4.01 -0.16
CA ALA A 101 1.56 2.64 -0.61
C ALA A 101 1.75 2.51 -2.15
N GLY A 102 1.51 3.57 -2.93
CA GLY A 102 1.67 3.58 -4.39
C GLY A 102 0.49 3.02 -5.18
N HIS A 103 -0.70 2.88 -4.54
CA HIS A 103 -1.89 2.30 -5.16
C HIS A 103 -2.98 3.34 -5.51
N TYR A 104 -2.76 4.61 -5.19
CA TYR A 104 -3.76 5.65 -5.39
C TYR A 104 -3.11 6.96 -5.83
N ASP A 105 -3.52 7.48 -6.98
CA ASP A 105 -3.08 8.75 -7.57
C ASP A 105 -4.21 9.80 -7.69
N GLY A 106 -5.42 9.44 -7.25
CA GLY A 106 -6.59 10.32 -7.25
C GLY A 106 -6.53 11.45 -6.21
N ALA A 107 -7.51 12.33 -6.20
CA ALA A 107 -7.63 13.39 -5.19
C ALA A 107 -7.85 12.82 -3.78
N ILE A 108 -7.31 13.48 -2.76
CA ILE A 108 -7.65 13.21 -1.36
C ILE A 108 -8.89 14.05 -1.04
N ASP A 109 -10.07 13.51 -1.29
CA ASP A 109 -11.35 14.22 -1.23
C ASP A 109 -12.39 13.55 -0.32
N GLY A 110 -12.02 12.44 0.33
CA GLY A 110 -12.89 11.69 1.22
C GLY A 110 -14.05 10.99 0.52
N LYS A 111 -14.03 10.84 -0.81
CA LYS A 111 -15.10 10.18 -1.55
C LYS A 111 -14.80 8.72 -1.85
N ASP A 112 -15.79 7.87 -1.62
CA ASP A 112 -15.73 6.44 -1.95
C ASP A 112 -16.09 6.20 -3.41
N GLY A 113 -15.15 6.56 -4.31
CA GLY A 113 -15.30 6.36 -5.74
C GLY A 113 -14.67 5.05 -6.24
N PRO A 114 -14.94 4.67 -7.52
CA PRO A 114 -14.37 3.43 -8.09
C PRO A 114 -12.85 3.33 -8.02
N MET A 115 -12.14 4.46 -8.09
CA MET A 115 -10.68 4.50 -7.97
C MET A 115 -10.24 4.15 -6.53
N THR A 116 -10.90 4.70 -5.51
CA THR A 116 -10.63 4.39 -4.10
C THR A 116 -10.93 2.92 -3.81
N GLN A 117 -12.08 2.41 -4.26
CA GLN A 117 -12.45 1.00 -4.08
C GLN A 117 -11.47 0.04 -4.76
N SER A 118 -11.03 0.34 -5.98
CA SER A 118 -10.04 -0.45 -6.69
C SER A 118 -8.68 -0.45 -5.98
N ALA A 119 -8.26 0.69 -5.45
CA ALA A 119 -7.02 0.81 -4.68
C ALA A 119 -7.08 0.02 -3.36
N ILE A 120 -8.20 0.09 -2.62
CA ILE A 120 -8.43 -0.71 -1.42
C ILE A 120 -8.33 -2.20 -1.73
N ALA A 121 -9.03 -2.67 -2.77
CA ALA A 121 -9.01 -4.08 -3.16
C ALA A 121 -7.59 -4.55 -3.53
N SER A 122 -6.83 -3.74 -4.28
CA SER A 122 -5.46 -4.04 -4.66
C SER A 122 -4.54 -4.11 -3.43
N GLU A 123 -4.71 -3.19 -2.47
CA GLU A 123 -3.89 -3.16 -1.25
C GLU A 123 -4.21 -4.34 -0.32
N ILE A 124 -5.46 -4.75 -0.18
CA ILE A 124 -5.84 -5.96 0.57
C ILE A 124 -5.05 -7.17 0.03
N VAL A 125 -5.03 -7.34 -1.29
CA VAL A 125 -4.31 -8.44 -1.94
C VAL A 125 -2.79 -8.31 -1.77
N ARG A 126 -2.23 -7.10 -1.82
CA ARG A 126 -0.80 -6.86 -1.63
C ARG A 126 -0.36 -7.06 -0.18
N LEU A 127 -1.10 -6.48 0.75
CA LEU A 127 -0.72 -6.42 2.15
C LEU A 127 -0.93 -7.76 2.88
N ARG A 128 -1.95 -8.53 2.51
CA ARG A 128 -2.32 -9.79 3.18
C ARG A 128 -2.60 -9.65 4.69
N ALA A 129 -2.88 -8.46 5.18
CA ALA A 129 -3.14 -8.24 6.59
C ALA A 129 -4.50 -8.79 7.04
N ALA A 130 -5.54 -8.50 6.26
CA ALA A 130 -6.90 -8.98 6.49
C ALA A 130 -7.68 -8.98 5.17
N PRO A 131 -8.67 -9.87 5.01
CA PRO A 131 -9.52 -9.91 3.82
C PRO A 131 -10.58 -8.80 3.80
N ASP A 132 -10.96 -8.23 4.95
CA ASP A 132 -11.92 -7.14 5.06
C ASP A 132 -11.24 -5.77 4.95
N ALA A 133 -11.96 -4.82 4.33
CA ALA A 133 -11.42 -3.50 4.03
C ALA A 133 -11.12 -2.66 5.29
N ALA A 134 -11.95 -2.75 6.32
CA ALA A 134 -11.80 -1.91 7.51
C ALA A 134 -10.51 -2.26 8.27
N THR A 135 -10.29 -3.55 8.53
CA THR A 135 -9.09 -4.05 9.20
C THR A 135 -7.84 -3.81 8.35
N ALA A 136 -7.90 -4.12 7.04
CA ALA A 136 -6.76 -3.92 6.15
C ALA A 136 -6.36 -2.44 6.04
N MET A 137 -7.32 -1.51 5.98
CA MET A 137 -7.03 -0.08 5.89
C MET A 137 -6.55 0.49 7.23
N ALA A 138 -7.08 0.02 8.35
CA ALA A 138 -6.56 0.38 9.67
C ALA A 138 -5.10 -0.03 9.84
N GLU A 139 -4.75 -1.25 9.42
CA GLU A 139 -3.36 -1.73 9.43
C GLU A 139 -2.45 -0.93 8.50
N LEU A 140 -2.92 -0.59 7.29
CA LEU A 140 -2.17 0.24 6.36
C LEU A 140 -1.87 1.63 6.93
N ILE A 141 -2.88 2.25 7.57
CA ILE A 141 -2.73 3.55 8.23
C ILE A 141 -1.73 3.46 9.38
N ALA A 142 -1.82 2.40 10.20
CA ALA A 142 -0.90 2.17 11.31
C ALA A 142 0.55 2.00 10.80
N ARG A 143 0.77 1.23 9.72
CA ARG A 143 2.10 1.07 9.09
C ARG A 143 2.66 2.38 8.55
N ARG A 144 1.81 3.18 7.91
CA ARG A 144 2.22 4.51 7.45
C ARG A 144 2.63 5.40 8.61
N GLU A 145 1.88 5.38 9.70
CA GLU A 145 2.21 6.18 10.88
C GLU A 145 3.49 5.70 11.56
N ALA A 146 3.67 4.39 11.73
CA ALA A 146 4.91 3.82 12.24
C ALA A 146 6.13 4.19 11.38
N TRP A 147 5.97 4.18 10.04
CA TRP A 147 7.00 4.65 9.13
C TRP A 147 7.29 6.15 9.34
N ARG A 148 6.28 7.01 9.46
CA ARG A 148 6.46 8.44 9.74
C ARG A 148 7.25 8.67 11.03
N GLN A 149 6.92 7.92 12.08
CA GLN A 149 7.61 7.98 13.38
C GLN A 149 9.05 7.49 13.26
N SER A 150 9.29 6.37 12.56
CA SER A 150 10.65 5.84 12.34
C SER A 150 11.54 6.80 11.55
N MET A 151 10.95 7.59 10.66
CA MET A 151 11.63 8.66 9.93
C MET A 151 11.84 9.93 10.75
N GLY A 152 11.25 10.03 11.96
CA GLY A 152 11.29 11.23 12.78
C GLY A 152 10.61 12.43 12.12
N LEU A 153 9.55 12.18 11.31
CA LEU A 153 8.85 13.25 10.61
C LEU A 153 8.02 14.08 11.58
N THR A 154 8.39 15.35 11.70
CA THR A 154 7.65 16.37 12.44
C THR A 154 7.22 17.49 11.49
N VAL A 155 6.15 18.21 11.82
CA VAL A 155 5.71 19.34 11.00
C VAL A 155 6.63 20.52 11.27
N LEU A 156 7.41 20.88 10.24
CA LEU A 156 8.14 22.15 10.22
C LEU A 156 7.19 23.26 9.79
N GLN A 157 7.09 24.29 10.58
CA GLN A 157 6.49 25.57 10.19
C GLN A 157 7.61 26.58 10.01
N ASP A 158 7.95 26.88 8.76
CA ASP A 158 9.03 27.81 8.45
C ASP A 158 8.51 29.26 8.43
N PRO A 159 8.92 30.10 9.38
CA PRO A 159 8.35 31.43 9.51
C PRO A 159 8.78 32.39 8.40
N HIS A 160 9.89 32.11 7.74
CA HIS A 160 10.44 32.98 6.68
C HIS A 160 9.69 32.77 5.36
N THR A 161 9.45 31.51 4.97
CA THR A 161 8.75 31.19 3.72
C THR A 161 7.25 31.02 3.91
N GLY A 162 6.77 30.85 5.17
CA GLY A 162 5.38 30.55 5.50
C GLY A 162 4.96 29.10 5.17
N LEU A 163 5.88 28.25 4.76
CA LEU A 163 5.59 26.85 4.40
C LEU A 163 5.46 25.98 5.63
N SER A 164 4.53 25.02 5.54
CA SER A 164 4.31 23.99 6.55
C SER A 164 4.36 22.61 5.89
N LEU A 165 5.32 21.77 6.32
CA LEU A 165 5.52 20.44 5.73
C LEU A 165 6.16 19.47 6.72
N PRO A 166 5.89 18.14 6.59
CA PRO A 166 6.55 17.13 7.41
C PRO A 166 7.99 16.94 6.96
N VAL A 167 8.93 17.04 7.91
CA VAL A 167 10.37 16.87 7.66
C VAL A 167 11.04 16.08 8.79
N PRO A 168 12.15 15.36 8.54
CA PRO A 168 12.90 14.65 9.56
C PRO A 168 13.84 15.62 10.32
N MET A 169 13.28 16.39 11.26
CA MET A 169 14.02 17.43 12.01
C MET A 169 15.18 16.88 12.84
N GLU A 170 15.23 15.58 13.10
CA GLU A 170 16.41 14.97 13.71
C GLU A 170 17.63 14.93 12.78
N LYS A 171 17.40 14.97 11.45
CA LYS A 171 18.42 14.95 10.40
C LYS A 171 18.75 16.32 9.84
N LEU A 172 17.98 17.33 10.21
CA LEU A 172 18.06 18.69 9.68
C LEU A 172 18.20 19.72 10.81
N GLN A 173 18.90 20.81 10.52
CA GLN A 173 18.96 21.99 11.37
C GLN A 173 18.85 23.24 10.52
N PHE A 174 18.22 24.28 11.04
CA PHE A 174 18.19 25.57 10.38
C PHE A 174 19.62 26.10 10.24
N ASP A 175 19.99 26.51 9.04
CA ASP A 175 21.28 27.11 8.72
C ASP A 175 21.12 28.63 8.58
N ARG A 176 20.33 29.06 7.61
CA ARG A 176 20.11 30.50 7.35
C ARG A 176 18.86 30.75 6.51
N ALA A 177 18.40 32.01 6.56
CA ALA A 177 17.44 32.55 5.61
C ALA A 177 18.18 33.53 4.71
N GLU A 178 17.97 33.48 3.39
CA GLU A 178 18.61 34.32 2.42
C GLU A 178 17.59 34.69 1.32
N ARG A 179 17.26 36.01 1.22
CA ARG A 179 16.24 36.51 0.29
C ARG A 179 14.90 35.74 0.44
N ALA A 180 14.54 34.96 -0.58
CA ALA A 180 13.32 34.17 -0.61
C ALA A 180 13.50 32.72 -0.12
N LEU A 181 14.66 32.36 0.43
CA LEU A 181 15.05 31.01 0.79
C LEU A 181 15.16 30.84 2.30
N SER A 182 14.70 29.69 2.78
CA SER A 182 15.12 29.09 4.06
C SER A 182 15.95 27.86 3.79
N ILE A 183 17.12 27.78 4.36
CA ILE A 183 18.09 26.71 4.16
C ILE A 183 18.24 25.94 5.48
N TYR A 184 18.03 24.63 5.40
CA TYR A 184 18.25 23.70 6.49
C TYR A 184 19.35 22.75 6.05
N GLY A 185 20.43 22.73 6.79
CA GLY A 185 21.59 21.87 6.54
C GLY A 185 21.52 20.55 7.30
N PRO A 186 22.50 19.66 7.05
CA PRO A 186 22.57 18.38 7.72
C PRO A 186 22.85 18.53 9.21
N LYS A 187 22.20 17.69 10.02
CA LYS A 187 22.43 17.51 11.43
C LYS A 187 23.01 16.13 11.68
N ASN A 188 23.91 16.01 12.64
CA ASN A 188 24.51 14.73 13.05
C ASN A 188 25.13 13.92 11.89
N GLY A 189 25.71 14.58 10.90
CA GLY A 189 26.34 13.91 9.74
C GLY A 189 25.34 13.23 8.79
N SER A 190 24.07 13.62 8.81
CA SER A 190 23.01 12.97 8.02
C SER A 190 23.19 13.11 6.50
N GLY A 191 23.94 14.10 6.02
CA GLY A 191 24.03 14.44 4.61
C GLY A 191 22.76 15.05 4.00
N ALA A 192 21.66 15.16 4.78
CA ALA A 192 20.40 15.69 4.30
C ALA A 192 20.41 17.23 4.26
N ALA A 193 19.79 17.83 3.25
CA ALA A 193 19.54 19.26 3.17
C ALA A 193 18.11 19.53 2.70
N LEU A 194 17.55 20.65 3.12
CA LEU A 194 16.23 21.12 2.69
C LEU A 194 16.33 22.61 2.38
N ILE A 195 15.88 22.97 1.18
CA ILE A 195 15.79 24.39 0.78
C ILE A 195 14.32 24.69 0.50
N LEU A 196 13.77 25.62 1.24
CA LEU A 196 12.43 26.13 1.04
C LEU A 196 12.51 27.46 0.31
N PHE A 197 11.62 27.64 -0.65
CA PHE A 197 11.55 28.85 -1.45
C PHE A 197 10.14 29.41 -1.45
N SER A 198 9.99 30.71 -1.26
CA SER A 198 8.71 31.41 -1.34
C SER A 198 8.90 32.79 -1.94
N GLN A 199 8.14 33.12 -2.96
CA GLN A 199 8.08 34.45 -3.52
C GLN A 199 6.65 34.82 -3.90
N PRO A 200 6.30 36.11 -3.95
CA PRO A 200 5.05 36.57 -4.52
C PRO A 200 4.91 36.11 -5.98
N GLY A 201 3.75 35.58 -6.35
CA GLY A 201 3.50 35.12 -7.72
C GLY A 201 2.28 34.23 -7.81
N GLY A 202 1.94 33.83 -9.02
CA GLY A 202 0.84 32.91 -9.32
C GLY A 202 1.34 31.52 -9.71
N GLN A 203 0.42 30.70 -10.24
CA GLN A 203 0.70 29.33 -10.63
C GLN A 203 1.75 29.23 -11.75
N GLN A 204 1.77 30.20 -12.68
CA GLN A 204 2.72 30.19 -13.80
C GLN A 204 4.16 30.36 -13.30
N GLU A 205 4.40 31.35 -12.42
CA GLU A 205 5.73 31.59 -11.84
C GLU A 205 6.21 30.39 -11.04
N MET A 206 5.31 29.69 -10.35
CA MET A 206 5.63 28.45 -9.64
C MET A 206 6.07 27.34 -10.60
N LEU A 207 5.38 27.16 -11.72
CA LEU A 207 5.71 26.15 -12.73
C LEU A 207 7.05 26.46 -13.42
N ASP A 208 7.33 27.71 -13.70
CA ASP A 208 8.59 28.13 -14.32
C ASP A 208 9.78 27.84 -13.40
N ILE A 209 9.63 28.07 -12.10
CA ILE A 209 10.67 27.75 -11.10
C ILE A 209 10.83 26.24 -10.95
N ALA A 210 9.73 25.49 -10.88
CA ALA A 210 9.78 24.03 -10.80
C ALA A 210 10.51 23.43 -12.03
N GLY A 211 10.28 23.98 -13.21
CA GLY A 211 10.99 23.62 -14.44
C GLY A 211 12.51 23.87 -14.36
N LEU A 212 12.94 24.97 -13.76
CA LEU A 212 14.35 25.27 -13.56
C LEU A 212 15.04 24.31 -12.59
N VAL A 213 14.38 23.94 -11.50
CA VAL A 213 14.92 23.01 -10.49
C VAL A 213 15.02 21.57 -11.02
N THR A 214 14.11 21.17 -11.90
CA THR A 214 14.15 19.82 -12.52
C THR A 214 15.14 19.70 -13.68
N ALA A 215 15.67 20.80 -14.18
CA ALA A 215 16.66 20.82 -15.26
C ALA A 215 18.13 20.82 -14.77
N LEU A 216 18.35 20.86 -13.45
CA LEU A 216 19.65 20.76 -12.77
C LEU A 216 19.93 19.33 -12.32
#